data_6444cf0fd4d7b932d3866fae6b2e040a
#
_entry.id   6444cf0fd4d7b932d3866fae6b2e040a
#
_cell.length_a   1.000
_cell.length_b   1.000
_cell.length_c   1.000
_cell.angle_alpha   90.00
_cell.angle_beta   90.00
_cell.angle_gamma   90.00
#
_symmetry.space_group_name_H-M   'P 1'
#
loop_
_entity.id
_entity.type
_entity.pdbx_description
1 polymer ?
#
loop_
_entity_poly.entity_id
_entity_poly.type
_entity_poly.pdbx_seq_one_letter_code
_entity_poly.pdbx_strand_id
1 'polypeptide(L)'
;MYALADDDKRSILMRLVNNPKSVSEVLRSCHIPKTSGYRKINSLIKEGLIIKNDSHHNDGNKGIGVYVSVFSDLKINFIKKEIIVKIHPNKNLKKSLN
;
A
#
# COMPACT_ATOMS: atom_id res chain seq x y z
N MET A 1 -1.03 11.42 -9.99
CA MET A 1 0.00 11.16 -8.98
C MET A 1 0.14 9.66 -8.71
N TYR A 2 1.36 9.20 -8.59
CA TYR A 2 1.58 7.80 -8.30
C TYR A 2 1.30 7.51 -6.83
N ALA A 3 0.59 6.42 -6.58
CA ALA A 3 0.24 6.03 -5.21
C ALA A 3 1.48 5.87 -4.34
N LEU A 4 2.56 5.35 -4.92
CA LEU A 4 3.77 5.09 -4.14
C LEU A 4 4.57 6.35 -3.83
N ALA A 5 4.21 7.48 -4.41
CA ALA A 5 4.79 8.76 -4.03
C ALA A 5 4.10 9.37 -2.81
N ASP A 6 2.92 8.88 -2.45
CA ASP A 6 2.21 9.30 -1.24
C ASP A 6 2.65 8.40 -0.10
N ASP A 7 3.24 8.99 0.94
CA ASP A 7 3.79 8.21 2.06
C ASP A 7 2.75 7.34 2.75
N ASP A 8 1.55 7.88 2.94
CA ASP A 8 0.50 7.11 3.61
C ASP A 8 0.02 5.96 2.75
N LYS A 9 -0.16 6.20 1.46
CA LYS A 9 -0.57 5.13 0.55
C LYS A 9 0.49 4.04 0.47
N ARG A 10 1.74 4.44 0.43
CA ARG A 10 2.83 3.48 0.40
C ARG A 10 2.86 2.63 1.67
N SER A 11 2.67 3.27 2.82
CA SER A 11 2.62 2.54 4.09
C SER A 11 1.48 1.54 4.12
N ILE A 12 0.31 1.95 3.63
CA ILE A 12 -0.84 1.07 3.57
C ILE A 12 -0.54 -0.15 2.69
N LEU A 13 0.02 0.09 1.51
CA LEU A 13 0.34 -1.00 0.60
C LEU A 13 1.34 -1.97 1.20
N MET A 14 2.35 -1.44 1.86
CA MET A 14 3.37 -2.29 2.47
C MET A 14 2.80 -3.16 3.58
N ARG A 15 1.88 -2.61 4.36
CA ARG A 15 1.26 -3.39 5.44
C ARG A 15 0.35 -4.48 4.93
N LEU A 16 -0.20 -4.31 3.73
CA LEU A 16 -1.13 -5.28 3.17
C LEU A 16 -0.47 -6.31 2.26
N VAL A 17 0.83 -6.22 2.05
CA VAL A 17 1.53 -7.19 1.22
C VAL A 17 1.49 -8.55 1.89
N ASN A 18 0.83 -9.51 1.22
CA ASN A 18 0.70 -10.89 1.70
C ASN A 18 0.19 -11.00 3.13
N ASN A 19 -0.55 -10.00 3.58
CA ASN A 19 -0.98 -9.94 4.97
C ASN A 19 -2.33 -9.22 5.02
N PRO A 20 -3.42 -9.95 4.76
CA PRO A 20 -4.74 -9.31 4.72
C PRO A 20 -5.11 -8.67 6.05
N LYS A 21 -5.67 -7.48 5.97
CA LYS A 21 -6.10 -6.73 7.15
C LYS A 21 -7.37 -5.97 6.85
N SER A 22 -8.15 -5.69 7.88
CA SER A 22 -9.26 -4.77 7.75
C SER A 22 -8.75 -3.34 7.62
N VAL A 23 -9.61 -2.45 7.14
CA VAL A 23 -9.23 -1.04 7.01
C VAL A 23 -8.81 -0.47 8.36
N SER A 24 -9.59 -0.75 9.41
CA SER A 24 -9.27 -0.24 10.74
C SER A 24 -7.91 -0.71 11.21
N GLU A 25 -7.59 -1.97 10.96
CA GLU A 25 -6.31 -2.53 11.39
C GLU A 25 -5.14 -1.88 10.68
N VAL A 26 -5.26 -1.72 9.36
CA VAL A 26 -4.13 -1.18 8.60
C VAL A 26 -3.92 0.30 8.94
N LEU A 27 -4.99 1.07 9.11
CA LEU A 27 -4.85 2.47 9.47
C LEU A 27 -4.25 2.64 10.85
N ARG A 28 -4.65 1.78 11.78
CA ARG A 28 -4.10 1.83 13.13
C ARG A 28 -2.61 1.49 13.12
N SER A 29 -2.22 0.47 12.38
CA SER A 29 -0.82 0.08 12.36
C SER A 29 0.06 1.09 11.63
N CYS A 30 -0.50 1.88 10.72
CA CYS A 30 0.23 2.94 10.03
C CYS A 30 0.14 4.28 10.74
N HIS A 31 -0.61 4.36 11.83
CA HIS A 31 -0.84 5.61 12.56
C HIS A 31 -1.46 6.69 11.68
N ILE A 32 -2.40 6.29 10.84
CA ILE A 32 -3.09 7.20 9.93
C ILE A 32 -4.48 7.49 10.49
N PRO A 33 -4.87 8.76 10.62
CA PRO A 33 -6.22 9.09 11.07
C PRO A 33 -7.28 8.52 10.15
N LYS A 34 -8.39 8.08 10.73
CA LYS A 34 -9.45 7.46 9.93
C LYS A 34 -10.01 8.40 8.88
N THR A 35 -10.12 9.68 9.20
CA THR A 35 -10.73 10.65 8.28
C THR A 35 -9.98 10.72 6.96
N SER A 36 -8.66 10.87 7.01
CA SER A 36 -7.85 10.91 5.79
C SER A 36 -7.57 9.50 5.28
N GLY A 37 -7.49 8.53 6.19
CA GLY A 37 -7.15 7.17 5.84
C GLY A 37 -8.19 6.50 4.94
N TYR A 38 -9.46 6.67 5.24
CA TYR A 38 -10.51 6.08 4.42
C TYR A 38 -10.47 6.61 3.01
N ARG A 39 -10.19 7.89 2.85
CA ARG A 39 -10.08 8.47 1.52
C ARG A 39 -8.94 7.85 0.74
N LYS A 40 -7.82 7.63 1.39
CA LYS A 40 -6.66 7.02 0.73
C LYS A 40 -6.90 5.55 0.43
N ILE A 41 -7.57 4.83 1.31
CA ILE A 41 -7.95 3.45 1.06
C ILE A 41 -8.87 3.37 -0.17
N ASN A 42 -9.89 4.24 -0.21
CA ASN A 42 -10.81 4.23 -1.35
C ASN A 42 -10.10 4.56 -2.66
N SER A 43 -9.14 5.46 -2.61
CA SER A 43 -8.33 5.79 -3.78
C SER A 43 -7.53 4.57 -4.25
N LEU A 44 -6.93 3.84 -3.32
CA LEU A 44 -6.17 2.64 -3.67
C LEU A 44 -7.06 1.55 -4.24
N ILE A 45 -8.27 1.41 -3.73
CA ILE A 45 -9.23 0.45 -4.28
C ILE A 45 -9.59 0.83 -5.71
N LYS A 46 -9.88 2.10 -5.93
CA LYS A 46 -10.21 2.58 -7.28
C LYS A 46 -9.08 2.38 -8.26
N GLU A 47 -7.87 2.54 -7.80
CA GLU A 47 -6.69 2.35 -8.63
C GLU A 47 -6.35 0.88 -8.85
N GLY A 48 -7.06 -0.01 -8.17
CA GLY A 48 -6.81 -1.45 -8.31
C GLY A 48 -5.58 -1.94 -7.61
N LEU A 49 -5.07 -1.18 -6.64
CA LEU A 49 -3.85 -1.54 -5.94
C LEU A 49 -4.10 -2.37 -4.69
N ILE A 50 -5.29 -2.30 -4.13
CA ILE A 50 -5.70 -3.22 -3.08
C ILE A 50 -7.05 -3.82 -3.45
N ILE A 51 -7.26 -5.04 -3.03
CA ILE A 51 -8.48 -5.78 -3.35
C ILE A 51 -8.99 -6.45 -2.09
N LYS A 52 -10.29 -6.69 -2.09
CA LYS A 52 -10.91 -7.41 -0.99
C LYS A 52 -10.54 -8.88 -1.07
N ASN A 53 -10.13 -9.44 0.06
CA ASN A 53 -9.74 -10.84 0.12
C ASN A 53 -10.85 -11.64 0.76
N ASP A 54 -11.71 -12.22 -0.07
CA ASP A 54 -12.84 -12.98 0.41
C ASP A 54 -12.48 -14.36 0.95
N SER A 55 -11.28 -14.83 0.64
CA SER A 55 -10.86 -16.13 1.14
C SER A 55 -10.50 -16.10 2.61
N HIS A 56 -10.41 -14.91 3.19
CA HIS A 56 -10.06 -14.75 4.60
C HIS A 56 -11.30 -14.46 5.43
N HIS A 57 -12.28 -15.32 5.31
CA HIS A 57 -13.46 -15.19 6.13
C HIS A 57 -13.18 -15.63 7.54
N ASN A 58 -13.64 -14.81 8.46
CA ASN A 58 -13.59 -15.16 9.86
C ASN A 58 -15.01 -15.09 10.39
N ASP A 59 -15.50 -16.18 10.93
CA ASP A 59 -16.88 -16.27 11.35
C ASP A 59 -17.28 -15.19 12.35
N GLY A 60 -16.36 -14.79 13.17
CA GLY A 60 -16.64 -13.76 14.17
C GLY A 60 -16.63 -12.35 13.61
N ASN A 61 -16.28 -12.16 12.36
CA ASN A 61 -16.09 -10.84 11.77
C ASN A 61 -16.97 -10.62 10.54
N LYS A 62 -18.20 -11.05 10.65
CA LYS A 62 -19.13 -10.82 9.55
C LYS A 62 -19.28 -9.33 9.29
N GLY A 63 -19.20 -8.96 8.04
CA GLY A 63 -19.34 -7.58 7.65
C GLY A 63 -18.06 -6.78 7.69
N ILE A 64 -16.98 -7.34 8.19
CA ILE A 64 -15.70 -6.66 8.19
C ILE A 64 -14.92 -7.13 6.98
N GLY A 65 -14.65 -6.23 6.05
CA GLY A 65 -13.85 -6.54 4.88
C GLY A 65 -12.38 -6.63 5.22
N VAL A 66 -11.71 -7.58 4.59
CA VAL A 66 -10.28 -7.76 4.71
C VAL A 66 -9.68 -7.50 3.35
N TYR A 67 -8.61 -6.72 3.31
CA TYR A 67 -8.00 -6.29 2.07
C TYR A 67 -6.56 -6.72 1.99
N VAL A 68 -6.07 -6.85 0.78
CA VAL A 68 -4.68 -7.23 0.54
C VAL A 68 -4.16 -6.43 -0.65
N SER A 69 -2.86 -6.12 -0.62
CA SER A 69 -2.21 -5.45 -1.73
C SER A 69 -2.03 -6.42 -2.90
N VAL A 70 -2.16 -5.89 -4.12
CA VAL A 70 -1.91 -6.71 -5.31
C VAL A 70 -0.42 -6.87 -5.56
N PHE A 71 0.42 -6.14 -4.86
CA PHE A 71 1.87 -6.23 -5.04
C PHE A 71 2.50 -7.21 -4.07
N SER A 72 3.60 -7.81 -4.49
CA SER A 72 4.49 -8.49 -3.57
C SER A 72 5.48 -7.48 -3.00
N ASP A 73 6.13 -7.85 -1.91
CA ASP A 73 7.14 -6.99 -1.31
C ASP A 73 8.25 -6.64 -2.31
N LEU A 74 8.67 -7.61 -3.09
CA LEU A 74 9.71 -7.39 -4.08
C LEU A 74 9.28 -6.36 -5.12
N LYS A 75 8.05 -6.47 -5.61
CA LYS A 75 7.54 -5.53 -6.60
C LYS A 75 7.44 -4.12 -6.05
N ILE A 76 7.00 -3.98 -4.81
CA ILE A 76 6.89 -2.65 -4.20
C ILE A 76 8.26 -2.02 -4.06
N ASN A 77 9.25 -2.78 -3.63
CA ASN A 77 10.60 -2.25 -3.49
C ASN A 77 11.19 -1.84 -4.83
N PHE A 78 10.92 -2.61 -5.88
CA PHE A 78 11.40 -2.29 -7.21
C PHE A 78 10.78 -0.98 -7.71
N ILE A 79 9.48 -0.82 -7.54
CA ILE A 79 8.77 0.38 -7.97
C ILE A 79 9.22 1.59 -7.16
N LYS A 80 9.44 1.41 -5.87
CA LYS A 80 9.96 2.50 -5.03
C LYS A 80 11.30 3.00 -5.53
N LYS A 81 12.17 2.11 -5.93
CA LYS A 81 13.46 2.50 -6.48
C LYS A 81 13.30 3.35 -7.74
N GLU A 82 12.40 2.97 -8.61
CA GLU A 82 12.15 3.73 -9.83
C GLU A 82 11.62 5.12 -9.52
N ILE A 83 10.72 5.22 -8.54
CA ILE A 83 10.17 6.51 -8.17
C ILE A 83 11.25 7.41 -7.58
N ILE A 84 12.12 6.86 -6.75
CA ILE A 84 13.22 7.61 -6.17
C ILE A 84 14.15 8.12 -7.26
N VAL A 85 14.46 7.29 -8.24
CA VAL A 85 15.30 7.70 -9.35
C VAL A 85 14.65 8.85 -10.12
N LYS A 86 13.34 8.80 -10.35
CA LYS A 86 12.65 9.86 -11.05
C LYS A 86 12.61 11.17 -10.27
N ILE A 87 12.44 11.09 -8.95
CA ILE A 87 12.34 12.27 -8.11
C ILE A 87 13.73 12.85 -7.83
N HIS A 88 14.73 11.98 -7.68
CA HIS A 88 16.10 12.38 -7.37
C HIS A 88 17.05 11.78 -8.39
N PRO A 89 17.01 12.26 -9.64
CA PRO A 89 17.74 11.57 -10.71
C PRO A 89 19.23 11.70 -10.66
N ASN A 90 19.74 12.71 -10.00
CA ASN A 90 21.15 13.06 -10.21
C ASN A 90 22.17 12.22 -9.46
N LYS A 91 21.90 11.93 -8.21
CA LYS A 91 22.92 11.31 -7.38
C LYS A 91 22.91 9.81 -7.44
N ASN A 92 21.72 9.26 -7.40
CA ASN A 92 21.60 7.80 -7.26
C ASN A 92 21.69 7.06 -8.56
N LEU A 93 21.39 7.74 -9.65
CA LEU A 93 21.42 7.10 -10.94
C LEU A 93 22.83 6.66 -11.30
N LYS A 94 23.81 7.53 -11.06
CA LYS A 94 25.19 7.17 -11.32
C LYS A 94 25.65 5.98 -10.52
N LYS A 95 25.27 5.96 -9.25
CA LYS A 95 25.69 4.87 -8.37
C LYS A 95 25.06 3.55 -8.73
N SER A 96 23.83 3.59 -9.17
CA SER A 96 23.15 2.35 -9.50
C SER A 96 23.63 1.76 -10.81
N LEU A 97 24.27 2.54 -11.65
CA LEU A 97 24.84 2.04 -12.90
C LEU A 97 26.22 1.44 -12.70
N ASN A 98 26.81 1.69 -11.59
CA ASN A 98 28.10 1.14 -11.27
C ASN A 98 27.96 -0.07 -10.36
#